data_7a7936fe0e7c4e0fecd6d7e7ae8abe63
#
_entry.id   7a7936fe0e7c4e0fecd6d7e7ae8abe63
#
_cell.length_a   1.000
_cell.length_b   1.000
_cell.length_c   1.000
_cell.angle_alpha   90.00
_cell.angle_beta   90.00
_cell.angle_gamma   90.00
#
_symmetry.space_group_name_H-M   'P 1'
#
loop_
_entity.id
_entity.type
_entity.pdbx_description
1 polymer ?
#
loop_
_entity_poly.entity_id
_entity_poly.type
_entity_poly.pdbx_seq_one_letter_code
_entity_poly.pdbx_strand_id
1 'polypeptide(L)'
;DALIEHLQLRPHELVLRCHPNWGERIGTVDGARSEAYFSEWARRRGVHCIASRDPASTLGLIEQSDAIVVSGGSAALEAGAIGRQVIALTPSIYHCAGFQSDADRPETLSTLTLHRDLSPDRAREEKRRIARLTLRFAYTMNFRVAQFVEHVCCITTTRYEYRDGADPQRLPLLLQRGALDADDPRFAKDTAGEDDVLAAIELRRWHDIVDTVPFKT
;
A
#
# COMPACT_ATOMS: atom_id res chain seq x y z
N ASP A 1 -10.22 15.44 9.84
CA ASP A 1 -11.49 16.19 9.81
C ASP A 1 -11.71 16.82 8.43
N ALA A 2 -10.77 17.60 7.89
CA ALA A 2 -10.92 18.28 6.60
C ALA A 2 -11.34 17.36 5.44
N LEU A 3 -10.81 16.12 5.38
CA LEU A 3 -11.21 15.12 4.39
C LEU A 3 -12.70 14.76 4.51
N ILE A 4 -13.20 14.58 5.73
CA ILE A 4 -14.61 14.24 5.99
C ILE A 4 -15.51 15.39 5.55
N GLU A 5 -15.13 16.61 5.88
CA GLU A 5 -15.86 17.83 5.51
C GLU A 5 -15.85 18.04 4.00
N HIS A 6 -14.69 17.90 3.35
CA HIS A 6 -14.56 18.05 1.89
C HIS A 6 -15.42 17.04 1.13
N LEU A 7 -15.35 15.76 1.51
CA LEU A 7 -16.09 14.68 0.86
C LEU A 7 -17.53 14.53 1.38
N GLN A 8 -17.96 15.38 2.34
CA GLN A 8 -19.28 15.35 2.96
C GLN A 8 -19.68 13.97 3.51
N LEU A 9 -18.71 13.26 4.09
CA LEU A 9 -18.92 11.91 4.61
C LEU A 9 -19.70 11.91 5.91
N ARG A 10 -20.68 11.01 6.00
CA ARG A 10 -21.46 10.81 7.22
C ARG A 10 -20.79 9.77 8.12
N PRO A 11 -20.98 9.84 9.45
CA PRO A 11 -20.31 8.93 10.39
C PRO A 11 -20.51 7.45 10.08
N HIS A 12 -21.70 7.05 9.61
CA HIS A 12 -22.01 5.66 9.28
C HIS A 12 -21.38 5.16 7.96
N GLU A 13 -20.78 6.06 7.18
CA GLU A 13 -19.98 5.72 5.98
C GLU A 13 -18.51 5.48 6.33
N LEU A 14 -18.14 5.68 7.60
CA LEU A 14 -16.76 5.62 8.06
C LEU A 14 -16.56 4.47 9.04
N VAL A 15 -15.45 3.77 8.88
CA VAL A 15 -14.92 2.82 9.84
C VAL A 15 -13.48 3.20 10.16
N LEU A 16 -13.18 3.40 11.42
CA LEU A 16 -11.82 3.55 11.89
C LEU A 16 -11.27 2.20 12.34
N ARG A 17 -10.19 1.73 11.75
CA ARG A 17 -9.47 0.54 12.20
C ARG A 17 -8.18 0.96 12.92
N CYS A 18 -8.09 0.69 14.20
CA CYS A 18 -6.86 0.87 14.95
C CYS A 18 -5.79 -0.11 14.48
N HIS A 19 -4.54 0.35 14.42
CA HIS A 19 -3.46 -0.48 13.90
C HIS A 19 -3.24 -1.73 14.78
N PRO A 20 -3.20 -2.96 14.24
CA PRO A 20 -3.07 -4.19 15.03
C PRO A 20 -1.85 -4.18 15.97
N ASN A 21 -0.72 -3.67 15.51
CA ASN A 21 0.52 -3.61 16.31
C ASN A 21 0.38 -2.78 17.60
N TRP A 22 -0.60 -1.88 17.70
CA TRP A 22 -0.85 -1.15 18.95
C TRP A 22 -1.28 -2.08 20.08
N GLY A 23 -2.02 -3.16 19.75
CA GLY A 23 -2.40 -4.20 20.71
C GLY A 23 -1.28 -5.16 21.08
N GLU A 24 -0.30 -5.35 20.20
CA GLU A 24 0.79 -6.30 20.36
C GLU A 24 2.04 -5.69 21.04
N ARG A 25 2.03 -4.40 21.33
CA ARG A 25 3.16 -3.66 21.90
C ARG A 25 4.46 -3.77 21.08
N ILE A 26 4.32 -3.85 19.77
CA ILE A 26 5.47 -3.88 18.84
C ILE A 26 6.01 -2.46 18.68
N GLY A 27 7.29 -2.28 19.00
CA GLY A 27 8.01 -1.02 18.86
C GLY A 27 7.99 -0.16 20.12
N THR A 28 8.54 1.05 20.00
CA THR A 28 8.69 2.03 21.08
C THR A 28 7.50 2.98 21.22
N VAL A 29 6.53 2.89 20.32
CA VAL A 29 5.36 3.77 20.29
C VAL A 29 4.40 3.35 21.40
N ASP A 30 3.88 4.32 22.12
CA ASP A 30 2.78 4.11 23.05
C ASP A 30 1.49 3.80 22.28
N GLY A 31 1.36 2.54 21.87
CA GLY A 31 0.22 2.06 21.10
C GLY A 31 -1.11 2.24 21.84
N ALA A 32 -1.09 2.08 23.17
CA ALA A 32 -2.27 2.27 24.00
C ALA A 32 -2.75 3.72 23.99
N ARG A 33 -1.83 4.67 24.01
CA ARG A 33 -2.13 6.11 23.92
C ARG A 33 -2.71 6.47 22.55
N SER A 34 -2.11 5.92 21.48
CA SER A 34 -2.61 6.13 20.12
C SER A 34 -4.01 5.55 19.95
N GLU A 35 -4.24 4.33 20.43
CA GLU A 35 -5.56 3.70 20.36
C GLU A 35 -6.60 4.50 21.16
N ALA A 36 -6.27 4.94 22.38
CA ALA A 36 -7.16 5.77 23.19
C ALA A 36 -7.53 7.09 22.49
N TYR A 37 -6.55 7.75 21.87
CA TYR A 37 -6.78 8.99 21.13
C TYR A 37 -7.74 8.79 19.96
N PHE A 38 -7.49 7.80 19.12
CA PHE A 38 -8.29 7.55 17.92
C PHE A 38 -9.67 6.99 18.26
N SER A 39 -9.77 6.15 19.29
CA SER A 39 -11.07 5.65 19.78
C SER A 39 -11.95 6.78 20.32
N GLU A 40 -11.35 7.72 21.07
CA GLU A 40 -12.08 8.89 21.56
C GLU A 40 -12.50 9.83 20.43
N TRP A 41 -11.64 10.02 19.42
CA TRP A 41 -11.98 10.76 18.21
C TRP A 41 -13.19 10.13 17.51
N ALA A 42 -13.17 8.80 17.29
CA ALA A 42 -14.24 8.07 16.64
C ALA A 42 -15.56 8.17 17.43
N ARG A 43 -15.49 8.00 18.77
CA ARG A 43 -16.63 8.12 19.67
C ARG A 43 -17.28 9.50 19.57
N ARG A 44 -16.49 10.57 19.60
CA ARG A 44 -17.01 11.95 19.48
C ARG A 44 -17.66 12.23 18.14
N ARG A 45 -17.24 11.56 17.09
CA ARG A 45 -17.75 11.71 15.72
C ARG A 45 -18.86 10.73 15.38
N GLY A 46 -19.18 9.78 16.24
CA GLY A 46 -20.14 8.71 15.97
C GLY A 46 -19.66 7.72 14.91
N VAL A 47 -18.33 7.63 14.70
CA VAL A 47 -17.70 6.72 13.75
C VAL A 47 -17.50 5.35 14.41
N HIS A 48 -17.79 4.28 13.67
CA HIS A 48 -17.52 2.94 14.15
C HIS A 48 -16.01 2.72 14.26
N CYS A 49 -15.56 2.28 15.44
CA CYS A 49 -14.15 2.03 15.74
C CYS A 49 -13.89 0.55 16.00
N ILE A 50 -13.00 -0.03 15.24
CA ILE A 50 -12.50 -1.39 15.43
C ILE A 50 -11.17 -1.30 16.18
N ALA A 51 -11.12 -1.86 17.38
CA ALA A 51 -9.95 -1.84 18.26
C ALA A 51 -8.77 -2.63 17.67
N SER A 52 -7.55 -2.35 18.14
CA SER A 52 -6.33 -2.99 17.65
C SER A 52 -6.33 -4.51 17.81
N ARG A 53 -6.95 -5.01 18.90
CA ARG A 53 -7.05 -6.45 19.22
C ARG A 53 -8.29 -7.14 18.66
N ASP A 54 -9.13 -6.40 17.96
CA ASP A 54 -10.32 -6.99 17.34
C ASP A 54 -9.89 -7.98 16.23
N PRO A 55 -10.48 -9.18 16.18
CA PRO A 55 -10.13 -10.19 15.18
C PRO A 55 -10.62 -9.88 13.76
N ALA A 56 -11.34 -8.76 13.57
CA ALA A 56 -11.81 -8.35 12.24
C ALA A 56 -10.65 -8.28 11.24
N SER A 57 -10.84 -8.92 10.09
CA SER A 57 -9.85 -8.94 9.02
C SER A 57 -9.72 -7.55 8.37
N THR A 58 -8.51 -6.99 8.38
CA THR A 58 -8.22 -5.76 7.63
C THR A 58 -8.48 -5.94 6.14
N LEU A 59 -8.11 -7.08 5.56
CA LEU A 59 -8.39 -7.38 4.15
C LEU A 59 -9.90 -7.44 3.87
N GLY A 60 -10.67 -8.05 4.77
CA GLY A 60 -12.13 -8.09 4.65
C GLY A 60 -12.76 -6.69 4.70
N LEU A 61 -12.22 -5.79 5.52
CA LEU A 61 -12.65 -4.38 5.55
C LEU A 61 -12.30 -3.67 4.25
N ILE A 62 -11.08 -3.86 3.74
CA ILE A 62 -10.62 -3.29 2.47
C ILE A 62 -11.53 -3.75 1.31
N GLU A 63 -11.87 -5.03 1.27
CA GLU A 63 -12.75 -5.59 0.23
C GLU A 63 -14.17 -5.00 0.24
N GLN A 64 -14.66 -4.60 1.39
CA GLN A 64 -16.01 -4.04 1.57
C GLN A 64 -16.05 -2.52 1.46
N SER A 65 -14.90 -1.84 1.43
CA SER A 65 -14.82 -0.38 1.39
C SER A 65 -14.71 0.14 -0.03
N ASP A 66 -15.25 1.32 -0.30
CA ASP A 66 -15.07 2.04 -1.58
C ASP A 66 -13.68 2.65 -1.68
N ALA A 67 -13.18 3.19 -0.57
CA ALA A 67 -11.88 3.83 -0.47
C ALA A 67 -11.22 3.51 0.87
N ILE A 68 -9.89 3.52 0.89
CA ILE A 68 -9.09 3.35 2.10
C ILE A 68 -8.31 4.63 2.35
N VAL A 69 -8.41 5.14 3.56
CA VAL A 69 -7.65 6.31 4.02
C VAL A 69 -6.49 5.86 4.89
N VAL A 70 -5.28 6.24 4.53
CA VAL A 70 -4.05 5.81 5.20
C VAL A 70 -3.11 6.96 5.53
N SER A 71 -2.31 6.77 6.57
CA SER A 71 -1.15 7.62 6.88
C SER A 71 0.18 6.88 6.59
N GLY A 72 0.20 6.03 5.57
CA GLY A 72 1.26 5.07 5.27
C GLY A 72 0.87 3.64 5.66
N GLY A 73 1.80 2.70 5.50
CA GLY A 73 1.59 1.30 5.85
C GLY A 73 1.11 0.41 4.69
N SER A 74 1.22 -0.92 4.88
CA SER A 74 0.98 -1.93 3.84
C SER A 74 -0.47 -1.99 3.34
N ALA A 75 -1.43 -1.54 4.15
CA ALA A 75 -2.83 -1.47 3.75
C ALA A 75 -3.04 -0.70 2.43
N ALA A 76 -2.17 0.27 2.12
CA ALA A 76 -2.17 0.97 0.83
C ALA A 76 -1.91 0.01 -0.34
N LEU A 77 -0.92 -0.89 -0.20
CA LEU A 77 -0.61 -1.90 -1.23
C LEU A 77 -1.71 -2.94 -1.35
N GLU A 78 -2.22 -3.40 -0.21
CA GLU A 78 -3.30 -4.40 -0.15
C GLU A 78 -4.56 -3.88 -0.86
N ALA A 79 -4.95 -2.63 -0.55
CA ALA A 79 -6.09 -1.98 -1.19
C ALA A 79 -5.85 -1.69 -2.68
N GLY A 80 -4.68 -1.13 -2.99
CA GLY A 80 -4.32 -0.81 -4.36
C GLY A 80 -4.24 -2.04 -5.27
N ALA A 81 -3.74 -3.18 -4.76
CA ALA A 81 -3.65 -4.42 -5.53
C ALA A 81 -5.01 -4.95 -6.02
N ILE A 82 -6.07 -4.71 -5.27
CA ILE A 82 -7.45 -5.04 -5.68
C ILE A 82 -8.19 -3.85 -6.32
N GLY A 83 -7.46 -2.77 -6.61
CA GLY A 83 -7.99 -1.60 -7.30
C GLY A 83 -8.89 -0.71 -6.46
N ARG A 84 -8.81 -0.77 -5.12
CA ARG A 84 -9.51 0.17 -4.25
C ARG A 84 -8.85 1.54 -4.29
N GLN A 85 -9.63 2.59 -4.22
CA GLN A 85 -9.08 3.93 -4.08
C GLN A 85 -8.30 4.04 -2.77
N VAL A 86 -7.06 4.53 -2.87
CA VAL A 86 -6.20 4.79 -1.71
C VAL A 86 -6.02 6.29 -1.57
N ILE A 87 -6.39 6.82 -0.40
CA ILE A 87 -6.27 8.23 -0.06
C ILE A 87 -5.21 8.36 1.03
N ALA A 88 -4.14 9.09 0.73
CA ALA A 88 -3.03 9.28 1.66
C ALA A 88 -3.13 10.63 2.37
N LEU A 89 -3.12 10.58 3.71
CA LEU A 89 -3.14 11.77 4.57
C LEU A 89 -1.74 12.35 4.83
N THR A 90 -0.70 11.60 4.49
CA THR A 90 0.71 11.99 4.70
C THR A 90 1.56 11.47 3.55
N PRO A 91 2.67 12.12 3.23
CA PRO A 91 3.65 11.59 2.29
C PRO A 91 4.12 10.18 2.70
N SER A 92 4.26 9.30 1.74
CA SER A 92 4.74 7.93 1.93
C SER A 92 5.62 7.49 0.76
N ILE A 93 6.30 6.36 0.91
CA ILE A 93 7.10 5.75 -0.18
C ILE A 93 6.24 5.39 -1.40
N TYR A 94 4.93 5.27 -1.23
CA TYR A 94 3.99 4.93 -2.30
C TYR A 94 3.63 6.11 -3.19
N HIS A 95 3.97 7.34 -2.78
CA HIS A 95 3.68 8.56 -3.55
C HIS A 95 4.25 8.49 -4.98
N CYS A 96 5.49 8.00 -5.13
CA CYS A 96 6.12 7.86 -6.45
C CYS A 96 5.45 6.84 -7.37
N ALA A 97 4.63 5.94 -6.83
CA ALA A 97 3.96 4.90 -7.60
C ALA A 97 2.70 5.37 -8.35
N GLY A 98 2.13 6.51 -7.95
CA GLY A 98 0.99 7.14 -8.61
C GLY A 98 -0.35 6.40 -8.49
N PHE A 99 -0.46 5.39 -7.60
CA PHE A 99 -1.72 4.69 -7.40
C PHE A 99 -2.60 5.30 -6.29
N GLN A 100 -2.02 6.12 -5.42
CA GLN A 100 -2.75 6.80 -4.35
C GLN A 100 -3.16 8.22 -4.77
N SER A 101 -4.21 8.72 -4.14
CA SER A 101 -4.63 10.13 -4.19
C SER A 101 -4.14 10.83 -2.91
N ASP A 102 -3.40 11.90 -3.04
CA ASP A 102 -2.87 12.62 -1.88
C ASP A 102 -3.93 13.59 -1.33
N ALA A 103 -4.08 13.61 -0.02
CA ALA A 103 -4.93 14.53 0.74
C ALA A 103 -4.14 15.19 1.88
N ASP A 104 -2.83 15.29 1.70
CA ASP A 104 -1.88 15.83 2.67
C ASP A 104 -1.81 17.35 2.70
N ARG A 105 -2.35 18.03 1.68
CA ARG A 105 -2.35 19.47 1.51
C ARG A 105 -3.71 19.98 1.05
N PRO A 106 -4.08 21.23 1.35
CA PRO A 106 -5.35 21.82 0.92
C PRO A 106 -5.56 21.75 -0.60
N GLU A 107 -4.52 21.91 -1.40
CA GLU A 107 -4.57 21.92 -2.85
C GLU A 107 -4.94 20.55 -3.40
N THR A 108 -4.30 19.48 -2.88
CA THR A 108 -4.58 18.10 -3.27
C THR A 108 -5.94 17.65 -2.75
N LEU A 109 -6.29 18.04 -1.53
CA LEU A 109 -7.58 17.74 -0.94
C LEU A 109 -8.73 18.36 -1.75
N SER A 110 -8.60 19.63 -2.20
CA SER A 110 -9.67 20.32 -2.91
C SER A 110 -10.07 19.68 -4.24
N THR A 111 -9.19 18.89 -4.84
CA THR A 111 -9.43 18.18 -6.11
C THR A 111 -9.85 16.71 -5.93
N LEU A 112 -9.84 16.23 -4.68
CA LEU A 112 -10.13 14.84 -4.38
C LEU A 112 -11.62 14.54 -4.56
N THR A 113 -11.91 13.45 -5.29
CA THR A 113 -13.26 12.91 -5.46
C THR A 113 -13.27 11.41 -5.14
N LEU A 114 -14.39 10.88 -4.69
CA LEU A 114 -14.51 9.44 -4.51
C LEU A 114 -14.81 8.75 -5.85
N HIS A 115 -14.16 7.62 -6.08
CA HIS A 115 -14.37 6.86 -7.32
C HIS A 115 -15.78 6.28 -7.44
N ARG A 116 -16.49 6.10 -6.31
CA ARG A 116 -17.90 5.71 -6.31
C ARG A 116 -18.82 6.75 -6.97
N ASP A 117 -18.37 8.01 -7.03
CA ASP A 117 -19.14 9.12 -7.62
C ASP A 117 -18.84 9.31 -9.12
N LEU A 118 -17.93 8.50 -9.68
CA LEU A 118 -17.62 8.49 -11.12
C LEU A 118 -18.65 7.66 -11.89
N SER A 119 -18.70 7.88 -13.21
CA SER A 119 -19.44 6.96 -14.08
C SER A 119 -18.88 5.54 -14.00
N PRO A 120 -19.70 4.50 -14.23
CA PRO A 120 -19.25 3.10 -14.12
C PRO A 120 -18.01 2.78 -14.95
N ASP A 121 -17.89 3.33 -16.16
CA ASP A 121 -16.73 3.11 -17.02
C ASP A 121 -15.47 3.77 -16.46
N ARG A 122 -15.58 5.02 -16.00
CA ARG A 122 -14.47 5.73 -15.35
C ARG A 122 -14.04 5.05 -14.06
N ALA A 123 -14.98 4.61 -13.24
CA ALA A 123 -14.69 3.87 -12.02
C ALA A 123 -13.93 2.56 -12.30
N ARG A 124 -14.32 1.83 -13.38
CA ARG A 124 -13.62 0.63 -13.80
C ARG A 124 -12.20 0.93 -14.30
N GLU A 125 -12.05 1.98 -15.11
CA GLU A 125 -10.75 2.42 -15.61
C GLU A 125 -9.79 2.77 -14.45
N GLU A 126 -10.27 3.58 -13.49
CA GLU A 126 -9.49 3.95 -12.31
C GLU A 126 -9.13 2.74 -11.45
N LYS A 127 -10.06 1.81 -11.25
CA LYS A 127 -9.79 0.56 -10.54
C LYS A 127 -8.65 -0.23 -11.20
N ARG A 128 -8.68 -0.38 -12.52
CA ARG A 128 -7.62 -1.06 -13.28
C ARG A 128 -6.29 -0.31 -13.22
N ARG A 129 -6.34 1.01 -13.34
CA ARG A 129 -5.14 1.87 -13.24
C ARG A 129 -4.47 1.70 -11.88
N ILE A 130 -5.24 1.79 -10.79
CA ILE A 130 -4.73 1.62 -9.42
C ILE A 130 -4.10 0.23 -9.25
N ALA A 131 -4.80 -0.83 -9.60
CA ALA A 131 -4.29 -2.20 -9.48
C ALA A 131 -2.99 -2.37 -10.26
N ARG A 132 -2.94 -1.93 -11.51
CA ARG A 132 -1.74 -2.01 -12.36
C ARG A 132 -0.55 -1.29 -11.75
N LEU A 133 -0.73 -0.04 -11.31
CA LEU A 133 0.35 0.75 -10.73
C LEU A 133 0.84 0.16 -9.41
N THR A 134 -0.07 -0.33 -8.58
CA THR A 134 0.26 -0.99 -7.31
C THR A 134 1.06 -2.27 -7.53
N LEU A 135 0.65 -3.11 -8.47
CA LEU A 135 1.37 -4.35 -8.79
C LEU A 135 2.76 -4.07 -9.37
N ARG A 136 2.89 -3.09 -10.25
CA ARG A 136 4.18 -2.65 -10.78
C ARG A 136 5.09 -2.12 -9.69
N PHE A 137 4.56 -1.35 -8.75
CA PHE A 137 5.32 -0.88 -7.58
C PHE A 137 5.74 -2.04 -6.69
N ALA A 138 4.83 -2.95 -6.34
CA ALA A 138 5.13 -4.12 -5.52
C ALA A 138 6.19 -5.01 -6.18
N TYR A 139 6.09 -5.25 -7.49
CA TYR A 139 7.11 -5.95 -8.26
C TYR A 139 8.46 -5.24 -8.20
N THR A 140 8.48 -3.93 -8.42
CA THR A 140 9.71 -3.13 -8.36
C THR A 140 10.37 -3.23 -6.99
N MET A 141 9.59 -3.10 -5.92
CA MET A 141 10.11 -3.19 -4.54
C MET A 141 10.66 -4.59 -4.23
N ASN A 142 10.00 -5.64 -4.67
CA ASN A 142 10.42 -7.01 -4.36
C ASN A 142 11.55 -7.53 -5.23
N PHE A 143 11.61 -7.13 -6.50
CA PHE A 143 12.54 -7.72 -7.45
C PHE A 143 13.63 -6.75 -7.93
N ARG A 144 13.34 -5.46 -7.99
CA ARG A 144 14.30 -4.46 -8.47
C ARG A 144 15.09 -3.80 -7.35
N VAL A 145 14.40 -3.34 -6.31
CA VAL A 145 15.06 -2.76 -5.13
C VAL A 145 15.79 -3.84 -4.34
N ALA A 146 15.29 -5.06 -4.35
CA ALA A 146 15.89 -6.21 -3.71
C ALA A 146 17.28 -6.61 -4.24
N GLN A 147 17.76 -6.03 -5.34
CA GLN A 147 19.17 -6.20 -5.77
C GLN A 147 20.15 -5.82 -4.65
N PHE A 148 19.78 -4.88 -3.80
CA PHE A 148 20.58 -4.53 -2.61
C PHE A 148 20.63 -5.66 -1.59
N VAL A 149 19.55 -6.44 -1.48
CA VAL A 149 19.43 -7.55 -0.52
C VAL A 149 20.33 -8.72 -0.90
N GLU A 150 20.69 -8.86 -2.18
CA GLU A 150 21.65 -9.88 -2.63
C GLU A 150 23.05 -9.68 -2.01
N HIS A 151 23.39 -8.45 -1.65
CA HIS A 151 24.68 -8.10 -1.09
C HIS A 151 24.68 -7.90 0.43
N VAL A 152 23.51 -7.76 1.03
CA VAL A 152 23.35 -7.36 2.43
C VAL A 152 22.43 -8.33 3.15
N CYS A 153 22.81 -8.72 4.37
CA CYS A 153 21.98 -9.49 5.29
C CYS A 153 21.46 -8.56 6.40
N CYS A 154 20.15 -8.51 6.59
CA CYS A 154 19.55 -7.80 7.71
C CYS A 154 19.64 -8.68 8.97
N ILE A 155 20.44 -8.26 9.94
CA ILE A 155 20.61 -8.96 11.23
C ILE A 155 19.55 -8.48 12.23
N THR A 156 19.30 -7.17 12.24
CA THR A 156 18.23 -6.52 13.00
C THR A 156 17.66 -5.37 12.16
N THR A 157 16.60 -4.73 12.61
CA THR A 157 16.01 -3.55 11.93
C THR A 157 16.99 -2.39 11.73
N THR A 158 18.12 -2.39 12.46
CA THR A 158 19.12 -1.30 12.41
C THR A 158 20.54 -1.79 12.14
N ARG A 159 20.75 -3.12 12.03
CA ARG A 159 22.06 -3.70 11.77
C ARG A 159 22.05 -4.57 10.53
N TYR A 160 22.95 -4.26 9.60
CA TYR A 160 23.14 -4.96 8.35
C TYR A 160 24.60 -5.39 8.22
N GLU A 161 24.83 -6.54 7.61
CA GLU A 161 26.16 -7.07 7.32
C GLU A 161 26.22 -7.47 5.84
N TYR A 162 27.41 -7.39 5.23
CA TYR A 162 27.57 -7.92 3.87
C TYR A 162 27.50 -9.44 3.89
N ARG A 163 26.84 -10.01 2.88
CA ARG A 163 26.83 -11.45 2.67
C ARG A 163 28.22 -11.93 2.21
N ASP A 164 28.55 -13.18 2.53
CA ASP A 164 29.75 -13.83 2.02
C ASP A 164 29.77 -13.78 0.49
N GLY A 165 30.90 -13.32 -0.08
CA GLY A 165 31.03 -13.12 -1.51
C GLY A 165 30.38 -11.84 -2.08
N ALA A 166 29.77 -11.00 -1.26
CA ALA A 166 29.31 -9.69 -1.68
C ALA A 166 30.47 -8.78 -2.05
N ASP A 167 30.31 -8.01 -3.13
CA ASP A 167 31.25 -6.97 -3.52
C ASP A 167 30.81 -5.61 -2.92
N PRO A 168 31.49 -5.13 -1.84
CA PRO A 168 31.14 -3.86 -1.21
C PRO A 168 31.29 -2.64 -2.13
N GLN A 169 32.07 -2.77 -3.24
CA GLN A 169 32.27 -1.68 -4.19
C GLN A 169 31.13 -1.59 -5.20
N ARG A 170 30.42 -2.68 -5.44
CA ARG A 170 29.30 -2.72 -6.40
C ARG A 170 28.09 -1.94 -5.89
N LEU A 171 27.83 -1.97 -4.61
CA LEU A 171 26.66 -1.28 -4.03
C LEU A 171 26.68 0.24 -4.26
N PRO A 172 27.78 0.98 -4.01
CA PRO A 172 27.88 2.40 -4.36
C PRO A 172 27.68 2.68 -5.85
N LEU A 173 28.16 1.80 -6.72
CA LEU A 173 28.00 1.94 -8.17
C LEU A 173 26.53 1.75 -8.60
N LEU A 174 25.82 0.81 -8.01
CA LEU A 174 24.39 0.61 -8.24
C LEU A 174 23.58 1.81 -7.76
N LEU A 175 23.90 2.36 -6.58
CA LEU A 175 23.29 3.58 -6.05
C LEU A 175 23.56 4.79 -6.93
N GLN A 176 24.81 4.96 -7.40
CA GLN A 176 25.21 6.07 -8.25
C GLN A 176 24.54 6.03 -9.64
N ARG A 177 24.26 4.84 -10.17
CA ARG A 177 23.58 4.63 -11.47
C ARG A 177 22.05 4.64 -11.37
N GLY A 178 21.47 4.96 -10.20
CA GLY A 178 20.03 4.87 -10.00
C GLY A 178 19.55 3.44 -9.77
N ALA A 179 20.40 2.61 -9.22
CA ALA A 179 20.11 1.30 -8.65
C ALA A 179 19.73 0.16 -9.61
N LEU A 180 19.66 0.38 -10.91
CA LEU A 180 19.22 -0.68 -11.81
C LEU A 180 20.20 -0.80 -12.98
N ASP A 181 20.76 -1.98 -13.13
CA ASP A 181 21.41 -2.36 -14.38
C ASP A 181 20.31 -2.45 -15.44
N ALA A 182 20.26 -1.44 -16.32
CA ALA A 182 19.22 -1.37 -17.34
C ALA A 182 19.31 -2.55 -18.34
N ASP A 183 20.48 -3.18 -18.39
CA ASP A 183 20.76 -4.29 -19.30
C ASP A 183 20.51 -5.67 -18.65
N ASP A 184 20.14 -5.72 -17.35
CA ASP A 184 19.78 -6.98 -16.70
C ASP A 184 18.44 -7.49 -17.28
N PRO A 185 18.41 -8.66 -17.93
CA PRO A 185 17.20 -9.19 -18.55
C PRO A 185 16.05 -9.44 -17.56
N ARG A 186 16.34 -9.54 -16.24
CA ARG A 186 15.32 -9.62 -15.19
C ARG A 186 14.47 -8.35 -15.10
N PHE A 187 14.96 -7.25 -15.68
CA PHE A 187 14.32 -5.93 -15.66
C PHE A 187 13.78 -5.48 -17.01
N ALA A 188 13.81 -6.37 -18.00
CA ALA A 188 13.11 -6.13 -19.24
C ALA A 188 11.65 -5.77 -18.95
N LYS A 189 11.16 -4.73 -19.63
CA LYS A 189 9.74 -4.35 -19.54
C LYS A 189 8.92 -5.38 -20.27
N ASP A 190 8.57 -6.45 -19.59
CA ASP A 190 7.61 -7.41 -20.08
C ASP A 190 6.26 -7.09 -19.44
N THR A 191 5.32 -6.61 -20.25
CA THR A 191 3.94 -6.34 -19.86
C THR A 191 2.99 -7.42 -20.38
N ALA A 192 3.53 -8.47 -21.00
CA ALA A 192 2.74 -9.62 -21.41
C ALA A 192 2.04 -10.23 -20.19
N GLY A 193 0.75 -10.49 -20.33
CA GLY A 193 -0.05 -11.07 -19.26
C GLY A 193 -0.52 -10.09 -18.16
N GLU A 194 -0.11 -8.80 -18.16
CA GLU A 194 -0.65 -7.84 -17.17
C GLU A 194 -2.18 -7.77 -17.20
N ASP A 195 -2.78 -7.73 -18.38
CA ASP A 195 -4.24 -7.66 -18.51
C ASP A 195 -4.92 -8.92 -18.03
N ASP A 196 -4.31 -10.09 -18.19
CA ASP A 196 -4.83 -11.36 -17.67
C ASP A 196 -4.79 -11.38 -16.13
N VAL A 197 -3.71 -10.88 -15.52
CA VAL A 197 -3.60 -10.70 -14.06
C VAL A 197 -4.67 -9.74 -13.56
N LEU A 198 -4.85 -8.60 -14.21
CA LEU A 198 -5.89 -7.63 -13.83
C LEU A 198 -7.30 -8.22 -13.96
N ALA A 199 -7.57 -8.99 -15.00
CA ALA A 199 -8.83 -9.68 -15.19
C ALA A 199 -9.07 -10.75 -14.10
N ALA A 200 -8.03 -11.48 -13.72
CA ALA A 200 -8.11 -12.46 -12.64
C ALA A 200 -8.41 -11.78 -11.29
N ILE A 201 -7.81 -10.63 -11.00
CA ILE A 201 -8.11 -9.83 -9.80
C ILE A 201 -9.56 -9.35 -9.82
N GLU A 202 -10.03 -8.80 -10.93
CA GLU A 202 -11.41 -8.33 -11.08
C GLU A 202 -12.43 -9.45 -10.82
N LEU A 203 -12.13 -10.66 -11.29
CA LEU A 203 -12.96 -11.85 -11.16
C LEU A 203 -12.69 -12.63 -9.86
N ARG A 204 -11.79 -12.16 -9.00
CA ARG A 204 -11.34 -12.82 -7.76
C ARG A 204 -10.81 -14.24 -7.96
N ARG A 205 -10.23 -14.51 -9.11
CA ARG A 205 -9.60 -15.80 -9.44
C ARG A 205 -8.16 -15.83 -8.95
N TRP A 206 -7.98 -15.78 -7.64
CA TRP A 206 -6.66 -15.68 -6.99
C TRP A 206 -5.73 -16.85 -7.31
N HIS A 207 -6.28 -18.03 -7.50
CA HIS A 207 -5.51 -19.24 -7.87
C HIS A 207 -4.83 -19.09 -9.24
N ASP A 208 -5.43 -18.35 -10.18
CA ASP A 208 -4.82 -18.13 -11.49
C ASP A 208 -3.56 -17.24 -11.42
N ILE A 209 -3.43 -16.47 -10.34
CA ILE A 209 -2.28 -15.55 -10.13
C ILE A 209 -1.18 -16.25 -9.34
N VAL A 210 -1.53 -17.01 -8.31
CA VAL A 210 -0.56 -17.64 -7.39
C VAL A 210 0.26 -18.73 -8.11
N ASP A 211 -0.35 -19.49 -9.00
CA ASP A 211 0.33 -20.55 -9.74
C ASP A 211 1.31 -20.03 -10.81
N THR A 212 1.20 -18.75 -11.20
CA THR A 212 2.07 -18.14 -12.21
C THR A 212 3.33 -17.51 -11.62
N VAL A 213 3.43 -17.35 -10.30
CA VAL A 213 4.62 -16.81 -9.64
C VAL A 213 5.40 -17.99 -9.04
N PRO A 214 6.54 -18.42 -9.65
CA PRO A 214 7.37 -19.43 -9.03
C PRO A 214 7.98 -18.81 -7.75
N PHE A 215 7.46 -19.17 -6.58
CA PHE A 215 8.16 -18.94 -5.33
C PHE A 215 9.43 -19.81 -5.39
N LYS A 216 10.56 -19.17 -5.71
CA LYS A 216 11.85 -19.80 -5.46
C LYS A 216 12.03 -19.85 -3.94
N THR A 217 11.83 -21.03 -3.37
CA THR A 217 12.24 -21.36 -2.00
C THR A 217 13.74 -21.22 -1.82
#